data_9bd3535d6e290ba64894bae25af67ed8
#
_entry.id   9bd3535d6e290ba64894bae25af67ed8
#
_cell.length_a   1.000
_cell.length_b   1.000
_cell.length_c   1.000
_cell.angle_alpha   90.00
_cell.angle_beta   90.00
_cell.angle_gamma   90.00
#
_symmetry.space_group_name_H-M   'P 1'
#
loop_
_entity.id
_entity.type
_entity.pdbx_description
1 polymer ?
#
loop_
_entity_poly.entity_id
_entity_poly.type
_entity_poly.pdbx_seq_one_letter_code
_entity_poly.pdbx_strand_id
1 'polypeptide(L)' 'MNARQWLEENKGKMVAVFRWVGGGFWKEIDPAEVEKGETIEEIETVNHETWLYLAW' A
#
# COMPACT_ATOMS: atom_id res chain seq x y z
N MET A 1 -4.56 -8.86 5.44
CA MET A 1 -3.90 -9.23 4.17
C MET A 1 -2.47 -8.70 4.18
N ASN A 2 -1.52 -9.56 3.86
CA ASN A 2 -0.11 -9.16 3.86
C ASN A 2 0.19 -8.30 2.63
N ALA A 3 0.77 -7.11 2.87
CA ALA A 3 0.99 -6.15 1.79
C ALA A 3 2.05 -6.63 0.78
N ARG A 4 3.14 -7.23 1.26
CA ARG A 4 4.17 -7.70 0.34
C ARG A 4 3.67 -8.85 -0.53
N GLN A 5 2.87 -9.72 0.03
CA GLN A 5 2.28 -10.81 -0.73
C GLN A 5 1.33 -10.28 -1.80
N TRP A 6 0.50 -9.31 -1.43
CA TRP A 6 -0.43 -8.69 -2.37
C TRP A 6 0.32 -8.05 -3.53
N LEU A 7 1.39 -7.30 -3.22
CA LEU A 7 2.19 -6.65 -4.25
C LEU A 7 2.85 -7.67 -5.17
N GLU A 8 3.31 -8.78 -4.62
CA GLU A 8 3.92 -9.84 -5.41
C GLU A 8 2.92 -10.46 -6.38
N GLU A 9 1.70 -10.67 -5.92
CA GLU A 9 0.65 -11.27 -6.74
C GLU A 9 0.08 -10.31 -7.78
N ASN A 10 0.35 -9.02 -7.63
CA ASN A 10 -0.20 -7.99 -8.51
C ASN A 10 0.89 -7.20 -9.22
N LYS A 11 2.00 -7.85 -9.53
CA LYS A 11 3.07 -7.21 -10.28
C LYS A 11 2.55 -6.73 -11.62
N GLY A 12 3.04 -5.56 -12.05
CA GLY A 12 2.64 -4.98 -13.31
C GLY A 12 1.45 -4.06 -13.24
N LYS A 13 0.78 -4.00 -12.09
CA LYS A 13 -0.32 -3.05 -11.89
C LYS A 13 0.21 -1.72 -11.41
N MET A 14 -0.51 -0.66 -11.75
CA MET A 14 -0.17 0.67 -11.24
C MET A 14 -0.69 0.78 -9.81
N VAL A 15 0.24 0.81 -8.86
CA VAL A 15 -0.09 0.78 -7.44
C VAL A 15 0.60 1.91 -6.71
N ALA A 16 -0.16 2.65 -5.90
CA ALA A 16 0.38 3.63 -4.97
C ALA A 16 0.19 3.07 -3.56
N VAL A 17 1.21 3.18 -2.73
CA VAL A 17 1.17 2.63 -1.37
C VAL A 17 1.32 3.77 -0.38
N PHE A 18 0.44 3.80 0.62
CA PHE A 18 0.45 4.85 1.62
C PHE A 18 0.64 4.25 3.01
N ARG A 19 1.53 4.85 3.77
CA ARG A 19 1.78 4.46 5.16
C ARG A 19 1.33 5.56 6.10
N TRP A 20 0.64 5.19 7.17
CA TRP A 20 0.22 6.15 8.19
C TRP A 20 1.44 6.59 8.99
N VAL A 21 1.66 7.91 9.04
CA VAL A 21 2.82 8.44 9.75
C VAL A 21 2.45 9.22 11.01
N GLY A 22 1.17 9.18 11.39
CA GLY A 22 0.68 9.93 12.54
C GLY A 22 0.26 11.34 12.14
N GLY A 23 -0.29 12.08 13.08
CA GLY A 23 -0.68 13.47 12.83
C GLY A 23 -1.78 13.65 11.79
N GLY A 24 -2.48 12.59 11.41
CA GLY A 24 -3.54 12.65 10.43
C GLY A 24 -3.09 12.57 8.98
N PHE A 25 -1.87 12.14 8.75
CA PHE A 25 -1.32 12.11 7.40
C PHE A 25 -0.98 10.70 6.92
N TRP A 26 -1.27 10.46 5.64
CA TRP A 26 -0.80 9.30 4.91
C TRP A 26 0.35 9.74 4.03
N LYS A 27 1.46 9.02 4.08
CA LYS A 27 2.63 9.31 3.26
C LYS A 27 2.74 8.26 2.18
N GLU A 28 2.88 8.69 0.93
CA GLU A 28 3.12 7.77 -0.17
C GLU A 28 4.54 7.23 -0.08
N ILE A 29 4.69 5.92 -0.19
CA ILE A 29 6.00 5.26 -0.17
C ILE A 29 6.17 4.42 -1.42
N ASP A 30 7.42 4.12 -1.76
CA ASP A 30 7.71 3.22 -2.85
C ASP A 30 7.26 1.81 -2.44
N PRO A 31 6.57 1.06 -3.32
CA PRO A 31 6.18 -0.31 -2.98
C PRO A 31 7.33 -1.18 -2.49
N ALA A 32 8.56 -0.91 -2.94
CA ALA A 32 9.73 -1.67 -2.50
C ALA A 32 10.06 -1.41 -1.03
N GLU A 33 9.53 -0.33 -0.44
CA GLU A 33 9.79 0.02 0.95
C GLU A 33 8.82 -0.66 1.93
N VAL A 34 7.83 -1.38 1.41
CA VAL A 34 6.88 -2.10 2.26
C VAL A 34 7.62 -3.19 3.02
N GLU A 35 7.48 -3.19 4.35
CA GLU A 35 8.16 -4.16 5.18
C GLU A 35 7.39 -5.47 5.25
N LYS A 36 8.12 -6.53 5.59
CA LYS A 36 7.61 -7.89 5.53
C LYS A 36 6.36 -8.12 6.38
N GLY A 37 6.27 -7.44 7.51
CA GLY A 37 5.17 -7.65 8.44
C GLY A 37 3.98 -6.71 8.24
N GLU A 38 4.06 -5.80 7.28
CA GLU A 38 2.98 -4.83 7.09
C GLU A 38 1.78 -5.46 6.43
N THR A 39 0.59 -5.02 6.84
CA THR A 39 -0.66 -5.52 6.29
C THR A 39 -1.43 -4.37 5.65
N ILE A 40 -2.37 -4.73 4.77
CA ILE A 40 -3.21 -3.75 4.09
C ILE A 40 -4.48 -3.55 4.91
N GLU A 41 -4.79 -2.29 5.22
CA GLU A 41 -6.02 -1.95 5.89
C GLU A 41 -7.14 -1.68 4.90
N GLU A 42 -6.82 -1.01 3.80
CA GLU A 42 -7.83 -0.65 2.82
C GLU A 42 -7.22 -0.60 1.43
N ILE A 43 -8.03 -0.94 0.43
CA ILE A 43 -7.66 -0.86 -0.98
C ILE A 43 -8.68 0.02 -1.67
N GLU A 44 -8.20 0.97 -2.46
CA GLU A 44 -9.06 1.91 -3.18
C GLU A 44 -8.62 1.98 -4.63
N THR A 45 -9.57 2.17 -5.55
CA THR A 45 -9.26 2.37 -6.96
C THR A 45 -9.50 3.84 -7.30
N VAL A 46 -8.46 4.51 -7.80
CA VAL A 46 -8.52 5.93 -8.15
C VAL A 46 -7.92 6.09 -9.54
N ASN A 47 -8.73 6.55 -10.50
CA ASN A 47 -8.27 6.80 -11.88
C ASN A 47 -7.48 5.63 -12.47
N HIS A 48 -8.01 4.42 -12.33
CA HIS A 48 -7.39 3.19 -12.85
C HIS A 48 -6.12 2.77 -12.11
N GLU A 49 -5.77 3.45 -11.02
CA GLU A 49 -4.68 3.04 -10.15
C GLU A 49 -5.25 2.36 -8.91
N THR A 50 -4.48 1.47 -8.33
CA THR A 50 -4.85 0.86 -7.05
C THR A 50 -4.05 1.54 -5.94
N TRP A 51 -4.75 2.05 -4.94
CA TRP A 51 -4.13 2.69 -3.79
C TRP A 51 -4.27 1.78 -2.58
N LEU A 52 -3.13 1.45 -1.98
CA LEU A 52 -3.10 0.60 -0.78
C LEU A 52 -2.80 1.45 0.43
N TYR A 53 -3.60 1.26 1.47
CA TYR A 53 -3.38 1.94 2.74
C TYR A 53 -2.94 0.89 3.75
N LEU A 54 -1.71 1.03 4.24
CA LEU A 54 -1.13 0.06 5.16
C LEU A 54 -1.68 0.27 6.57
N ALA A 55 -1.87 -0.84 7.28
CA ALA A 55 -2.29 -0.78 8.68
C ALA A 55 -1.10 -0.34 9.54
N TRP A 56 -1.40 0.40 10.61
CA TRP A 56 -0.36 0.84 11.56
C TRP A 56 -0.35 -0.02 12.82
#